data_712840b59f6ee45d1d32f8d3095d26e6
#
_entry.id   712840b59f6ee45d1d32f8d3095d26e6
#
_cell.length_a   1.000
_cell.length_b   1.000
_cell.length_c   1.000
_cell.angle_alpha   90.00
_cell.angle_beta   90.00
_cell.angle_gamma   90.00
#
_symmetry.space_group_name_H-M   'P 1'
#
loop_
_entity.id
_entity.type
_entity.pdbx_description
1 polymer ?
#
loop_
_entity_poly.entity_id
_entity_poly.type
_entity_poly.pdbx_seq_one_letter_code
_entity_poly.pdbx_strand_id
1 'polypeptide(L)'
;FGYQDIVLNNPMYGQEAGAKKMTSFMNPYISVDEALKGFSKSNNRIQGDVGIAILSAGFKGFGGYNTIEVNAKASFGASLPYELFEFAKNTGNQNYEIGDVSMMARSYAELALGHSHQINKKLRIGAKLKFLFGVADGDVRLENLRADLSGTDKWIVSGKANAQVS
;
A
#
# COMPACT_ATOMS: atom_id res chain seq x y z
N PHE A 1 7.64 0.65 -7.08
CA PHE A 1 7.82 -0.30 -5.97
C PHE A 1 6.95 -1.53 -6.21
N GLY A 2 7.54 -2.67 -6.39
CA GLY A 2 6.85 -3.93 -6.68
C GLY A 2 7.27 -5.03 -5.71
N TYR A 3 6.56 -6.16 -5.76
CA TYR A 3 6.87 -7.33 -4.94
C TYR A 3 8.32 -7.80 -5.09
N GLN A 4 8.89 -7.67 -6.28
CA GLN A 4 10.28 -8.03 -6.59
C GLN A 4 11.31 -7.17 -5.84
N ASP A 5 10.93 -5.96 -5.45
CA ASP A 5 11.80 -5.05 -4.70
C ASP A 5 11.88 -5.43 -3.20
N ILE A 6 10.92 -6.24 -2.73
CA ILE A 6 10.87 -6.72 -1.33
C ILE A 6 11.50 -8.11 -1.22
N VAL A 7 11.35 -8.95 -2.25
CA VAL A 7 11.85 -10.32 -2.26
C VAL A 7 13.08 -10.41 -3.14
N LEU A 8 14.21 -10.69 -2.53
CA LEU A 8 15.52 -10.74 -3.15
C LEU A 8 15.97 -12.18 -3.38
N ASN A 9 16.86 -12.39 -4.35
CA ASN A 9 17.56 -13.66 -4.50
C ASN A 9 18.46 -13.88 -3.29
N ASN A 10 18.38 -15.07 -2.68
CA ASN A 10 19.09 -15.37 -1.45
C ASN A 10 20.57 -15.68 -1.70
N PRO A 11 21.51 -14.78 -1.38
CA PRO A 11 22.92 -15.10 -1.30
C PRO A 11 23.18 -15.83 0.03
N MET A 12 22.98 -17.13 0.10
CA MET A 12 23.31 -17.87 1.32
C MET A 12 24.82 -18.01 1.46
N TYR A 13 25.35 -17.59 2.62
CA TYR A 13 26.75 -17.77 2.98
C TYR A 13 27.11 -19.26 2.99
N GLY A 14 28.11 -19.64 2.22
CA GLY A 14 28.62 -21.02 2.17
C GLY A 14 27.85 -22.00 1.29
N GLN A 15 26.83 -21.58 0.55
CA GLN A 15 26.21 -22.37 -0.52
C GLN A 15 26.78 -22.02 -1.88
N GLU A 16 26.81 -23.02 -2.78
CA GLU A 16 27.35 -22.83 -4.14
C GLU A 16 26.79 -21.60 -4.84
N ALA A 17 27.68 -20.80 -5.41
CA ALA A 17 27.34 -19.63 -6.20
C ALA A 17 26.38 -20.02 -7.31
N GLY A 18 25.12 -19.60 -7.21
CA GLY A 18 24.10 -19.86 -8.24
C GLY A 18 22.77 -20.38 -7.74
N ALA A 19 22.61 -20.76 -6.49
CA ALA A 19 21.33 -21.16 -5.92
C ALA A 19 20.41 -19.91 -5.76
N LYS A 20 19.62 -19.60 -6.78
CA LYS A 20 18.61 -18.55 -6.75
C LYS A 20 17.43 -18.98 -5.88
N LYS A 21 17.53 -18.81 -4.58
CA LYS A 21 16.41 -18.98 -3.66
C LYS A 21 15.89 -17.61 -3.26
N MET A 22 14.59 -17.45 -3.30
CA MET A 22 13.94 -16.23 -2.84
C MET A 22 14.17 -16.02 -1.35
N THR A 23 14.38 -14.78 -0.96
CA THR A 23 14.60 -14.37 0.43
C THR A 23 13.89 -13.06 0.71
N SER A 24 13.83 -12.68 1.97
CA SER A 24 13.21 -11.43 2.38
C SER A 24 14.25 -10.33 2.59
N PHE A 25 13.76 -9.09 2.57
CA PHE A 25 14.53 -7.89 2.93
C PHE A 25 15.30 -8.03 4.27
N MET A 26 14.73 -8.75 5.23
CA MET A 26 15.30 -8.91 6.57
C MET A 26 16.45 -9.95 6.65
N ASN A 27 16.81 -10.59 5.55
CA ASN A 27 17.92 -11.56 5.57
C ASN A 27 19.25 -10.86 5.91
N PRO A 28 19.96 -11.27 6.97
CA PRO A 28 21.20 -10.62 7.41
C PRO A 28 22.36 -10.73 6.42
N TYR A 29 22.32 -11.70 5.51
CA TYR A 29 23.39 -11.90 4.50
C TYR A 29 23.24 -11.01 3.27
N ILE A 30 22.14 -10.26 3.14
CA ILE A 30 21.95 -9.28 2.09
C ILE A 30 22.49 -7.93 2.56
N SER A 31 23.36 -7.31 1.77
CA SER A 31 23.88 -5.98 2.08
C SER A 31 22.78 -4.94 2.11
N VAL A 32 23.00 -3.84 2.83
CA VAL A 32 22.08 -2.70 2.90
C VAL A 32 21.80 -2.16 1.49
N ASP A 33 22.85 -1.94 0.69
CA ASP A 33 22.74 -1.41 -0.67
C ASP A 33 21.91 -2.31 -1.59
N GLU A 34 22.06 -3.61 -1.49
CA GLU A 34 21.29 -4.57 -2.29
C GLU A 34 19.84 -4.64 -1.84
N ALA A 35 19.60 -4.63 -0.53
CA ALA A 35 18.25 -4.62 0.04
C ALA A 35 17.47 -3.36 -0.33
N LEU A 36 18.16 -2.21 -0.41
CA LEU A 36 17.53 -0.92 -0.68
C LEU A 36 17.50 -0.54 -2.17
N LYS A 37 18.07 -1.33 -3.05
CA LYS A 37 18.19 -1.03 -4.49
C LYS A 37 16.84 -0.78 -5.18
N GLY A 38 15.78 -1.43 -4.72
CA GLY A 38 14.43 -1.28 -5.27
C GLY A 38 13.63 -0.11 -4.68
N PHE A 39 14.14 0.54 -3.63
CA PHE A 39 13.44 1.62 -2.94
C PHE A 39 13.78 2.98 -3.53
N SER A 40 12.79 3.86 -3.61
CA SER A 40 13.00 5.26 -3.96
C SER A 40 13.74 5.98 -2.84
N LYS A 41 14.75 6.79 -3.19
CA LYS A 41 15.50 7.63 -2.24
C LYS A 41 14.68 8.80 -1.65
N SER A 42 13.44 8.94 -2.08
CA SER A 42 12.47 9.85 -1.48
C SER A 42 11.43 9.03 -0.69
N ASN A 43 10.15 9.27 -0.90
CA ASN A 43 9.09 8.52 -0.25
C ASN A 43 8.67 7.29 -1.08
N ASN A 44 8.51 6.18 -0.40
CA ASN A 44 7.96 4.94 -0.94
C ASN A 44 6.49 4.84 -0.55
N ARG A 45 5.61 4.62 -1.52
CA ARG A 45 4.17 4.55 -1.29
C ARG A 45 3.68 3.12 -1.42
N ILE A 46 2.89 2.72 -0.44
CA ILE A 46 2.15 1.46 -0.43
C ILE A 46 0.67 1.82 -0.44
N GLN A 47 -0.10 1.22 -1.33
CA GLN A 47 -1.53 1.45 -1.43
C GLN A 47 -2.24 0.12 -1.65
N GLY A 48 -3.39 -0.03 -1.01
CA GLY A 48 -4.26 -1.17 -1.19
C GLY A 48 -5.72 -0.76 -1.17
N ASP A 49 -6.53 -1.46 -1.96
CA ASP A 49 -7.96 -1.27 -2.05
C ASP A 49 -8.66 -2.60 -1.83
N VAL A 50 -9.72 -2.58 -1.03
CA VAL A 50 -10.58 -3.73 -0.76
C VAL A 50 -12.01 -3.34 -1.05
N GLY A 51 -12.75 -4.21 -1.73
CA GLY A 51 -14.16 -3.98 -2.05
C GLY A 51 -14.98 -5.24 -1.89
N ILE A 52 -16.17 -5.09 -1.31
CA ILE A 52 -17.16 -6.16 -1.15
C ILE A 52 -18.46 -5.71 -1.80
N ALA A 53 -19.01 -6.54 -2.69
CA ALA A 53 -20.36 -6.35 -3.19
C ALA A 53 -21.36 -6.80 -2.13
N ILE A 54 -22.19 -5.87 -1.65
CA ILE A 54 -23.25 -6.15 -0.66
C ILE A 54 -24.48 -6.64 -1.38
N LEU A 55 -24.85 -5.99 -2.48
CA LEU A 55 -26.00 -6.31 -3.31
C LEU A 55 -25.64 -6.12 -4.77
N SER A 56 -26.05 -7.06 -5.59
CA SER A 56 -25.95 -6.93 -7.04
C SER A 56 -27.18 -7.55 -7.70
N ALA A 57 -27.84 -6.79 -8.54
CA ALA A 57 -28.98 -7.23 -9.31
C ALA A 57 -28.89 -6.75 -10.76
N GLY A 58 -29.36 -7.61 -11.68
CA GLY A 58 -29.40 -7.26 -13.09
C GLY A 58 -30.73 -7.71 -13.72
N PHE A 59 -31.25 -6.88 -14.61
CA PHE A 59 -32.50 -7.16 -15.31
C PHE A 59 -32.49 -6.63 -16.75
N LYS A 60 -33.29 -7.26 -17.59
CA LYS A 60 -33.54 -6.77 -18.95
C LYS A 60 -34.66 -5.73 -18.92
N GLY A 61 -34.45 -4.59 -19.54
CA GLY A 61 -35.42 -3.51 -19.63
C GLY A 61 -34.85 -2.33 -20.41
N PHE A 62 -35.69 -1.39 -20.80
CA PHE A 62 -35.28 -0.17 -21.53
C PHE A 62 -34.47 -0.45 -22.79
N GLY A 63 -34.77 -1.54 -23.49
CA GLY A 63 -34.04 -1.94 -24.69
C GLY A 63 -32.64 -2.53 -24.46
N GLY A 64 -32.27 -2.80 -23.21
CA GLY A 64 -30.95 -3.31 -22.89
C GLY A 64 -30.91 -4.13 -21.62
N TYR A 65 -29.72 -4.22 -21.00
CA TYR A 65 -29.47 -4.86 -19.72
C TYR A 65 -29.04 -3.85 -18.69
N ASN A 66 -29.71 -3.86 -17.56
CA ASN A 66 -29.48 -2.93 -16.47
C ASN A 66 -28.89 -3.65 -15.27
N THR A 67 -28.00 -2.98 -14.54
CA THR A 67 -27.42 -3.46 -13.29
C THR A 67 -27.55 -2.42 -12.19
N ILE A 68 -27.81 -2.90 -10.98
CA ILE A 68 -27.76 -2.12 -9.75
C ILE A 68 -26.84 -2.84 -8.80
N GLU A 69 -25.83 -2.15 -8.29
CA GLU A 69 -24.85 -2.71 -7.38
C GLU A 69 -24.64 -1.78 -6.18
N VAL A 70 -24.61 -2.36 -5.00
CA VAL A 70 -24.20 -1.66 -3.77
C VAL A 70 -22.94 -2.33 -3.27
N ASN A 71 -21.88 -1.54 -3.13
CA ASN A 71 -20.57 -2.02 -2.72
C ASN A 71 -20.10 -1.26 -1.47
N ALA A 72 -19.45 -1.95 -0.55
CA ALA A 72 -18.61 -1.33 0.48
C ALA A 72 -17.16 -1.40 0.03
N LYS A 73 -16.44 -0.30 0.15
CA LYS A 73 -15.04 -0.19 -0.25
C LYS A 73 -14.22 0.47 0.84
N ALA A 74 -12.99 -0.01 0.97
CA ALA A 74 -11.99 0.61 1.81
C ALA A 74 -10.68 0.72 1.03
N SER A 75 -10.03 1.85 1.15
CA SER A 75 -8.68 2.09 0.64
C SER A 75 -7.77 2.49 1.79
N PHE A 76 -6.55 2.03 1.74
CA PHE A 76 -5.51 2.42 2.68
C PHE A 76 -4.23 2.76 1.91
N GLY A 77 -3.47 3.68 2.47
CA GLY A 77 -2.21 4.09 1.90
C GLY A 77 -1.21 4.44 2.99
N ALA A 78 0.07 4.21 2.71
CA ALA A 78 1.16 4.66 3.54
C ALA A 78 2.25 5.28 2.65
N SER A 79 2.84 6.36 3.14
CA SER A 79 4.03 6.97 2.56
C SER A 79 5.16 6.86 3.57
N LEU A 80 6.20 6.12 3.19
CA LEU A 80 7.32 5.74 4.05
C LEU A 80 8.60 6.33 3.46
N PRO A 81 9.39 7.09 4.23
CA PRO A 81 10.66 7.62 3.78
C PRO A 81 11.68 6.49 3.58
N TYR A 82 12.69 6.75 2.74
CA TYR A 82 13.76 5.80 2.46
C TYR A 82 14.55 5.43 3.73
N GLU A 83 14.78 6.40 4.57
CA GLU A 83 15.55 6.31 5.82
C GLU A 83 14.91 5.31 6.81
N LEU A 84 13.59 5.11 6.75
CA LEU A 84 12.89 4.08 7.53
C LEU A 84 13.36 2.66 7.14
N PHE A 85 13.53 2.42 5.84
CA PHE A 85 13.99 1.13 5.35
C PHE A 85 15.48 0.92 5.63
N GLU A 86 16.28 1.98 5.52
CA GLU A 86 17.69 1.96 5.89
C GLU A 86 17.85 1.64 7.38
N PHE A 87 17.10 2.32 8.24
CA PHE A 87 17.05 2.03 9.68
C PHE A 87 16.63 0.60 9.97
N ALA A 88 15.58 0.08 9.33
CA ALA A 88 15.09 -1.27 9.53
C ALA A 88 16.11 -2.33 9.09
N LYS A 89 16.93 -2.04 8.09
CA LYS A 89 17.97 -2.96 7.60
C LYS A 89 19.28 -2.88 8.37
N ASN A 90 19.63 -1.71 8.85
CA ASN A 90 20.89 -1.43 9.51
C ASN A 90 20.68 -0.70 10.86
N THR A 91 20.32 -1.46 11.88
CA THR A 91 20.13 -0.97 13.26
C THR A 91 21.46 -0.88 14.02
N GLY A 92 22.41 -0.11 13.49
CA GLY A 92 23.69 0.13 14.20
C GLY A 92 23.54 1.10 15.37
N ASN A 93 24.60 1.23 16.18
CA ASN A 93 24.66 2.16 17.33
C ASN A 93 24.87 3.61 16.84
N GLN A 94 23.87 4.19 16.20
CA GLN A 94 23.93 5.56 15.68
C GLN A 94 22.55 6.21 15.69
N ASN A 95 22.52 7.51 15.43
CA ASN A 95 21.29 8.26 15.34
C ASN A 95 20.75 8.20 13.91
N TYR A 96 19.45 7.98 13.78
CA TYR A 96 18.74 7.97 12.53
C TYR A 96 17.69 9.08 12.49
N GLU A 97 17.73 9.90 11.45
CA GLU A 97 16.67 10.82 11.08
C GLU A 97 15.77 10.11 10.06
N ILE A 98 14.67 9.53 10.52
CA ILE A 98 13.78 8.72 9.70
C ILE A 98 12.89 9.61 8.80
N GLY A 99 12.56 10.82 9.27
CA GLY A 99 11.72 11.75 8.53
C GLY A 99 10.22 11.55 8.79
N ASP A 100 9.40 11.82 7.77
CA ASP A 100 7.96 11.86 7.91
C ASP A 100 7.31 10.57 7.39
N VAL A 101 6.46 9.97 8.21
CA VAL A 101 5.64 8.82 7.87
C VAL A 101 4.18 9.26 7.83
N SER A 102 3.46 8.97 6.76
CA SER A 102 2.03 9.22 6.68
C SER A 102 1.25 7.95 6.35
N MET A 103 0.10 7.79 6.97
CA MET A 103 -0.84 6.70 6.73
C MET A 103 -2.24 7.27 6.57
N MET A 104 -3.00 6.73 5.63
CA MET A 104 -4.41 7.08 5.44
C MET A 104 -5.25 5.83 5.26
N ALA A 105 -6.47 5.88 5.76
CA ALA A 105 -7.48 4.87 5.52
C ALA A 105 -8.82 5.55 5.25
N ARG A 106 -9.53 5.09 4.23
CA ARG A 106 -10.83 5.62 3.81
C ARG A 106 -11.80 4.49 3.59
N SER A 107 -13.02 4.68 4.00
CA SER A 107 -14.10 3.77 3.69
C SER A 107 -15.29 4.53 3.09
N TYR A 108 -15.94 3.91 2.11
CA TYR A 108 -17.09 4.48 1.43
C TYR A 108 -18.03 3.41 0.90
N ALA A 109 -19.30 3.79 0.78
CA ALA A 109 -20.30 3.00 0.07
C ALA A 109 -20.39 3.50 -1.37
N GLU A 110 -20.56 2.59 -2.31
CA GLU A 110 -20.74 2.88 -3.73
C GLU A 110 -22.10 2.30 -4.18
N LEU A 111 -22.95 3.16 -4.73
CA LEU A 111 -24.11 2.73 -5.50
C LEU A 111 -23.76 2.86 -6.98
N ALA A 112 -23.78 1.76 -7.70
CA ALA A 112 -23.47 1.73 -9.13
C ALA A 112 -24.71 1.33 -9.94
N LEU A 113 -25.08 2.15 -10.91
CA LEU A 113 -26.17 1.93 -11.85
C LEU A 113 -25.58 1.75 -13.24
N GLY A 114 -25.80 0.59 -13.85
CA GLY A 114 -25.27 0.26 -15.17
C GLY A 114 -26.39 0.05 -16.17
N HIS A 115 -26.17 0.49 -17.40
CA HIS A 115 -27.02 0.17 -18.55
C HIS A 115 -26.14 -0.24 -19.72
N SER A 116 -26.52 -1.31 -20.43
CA SER A 116 -25.89 -1.74 -21.66
C SER A 116 -26.93 -2.02 -22.73
N HIS A 117 -26.67 -1.51 -23.93
CA HIS A 117 -27.52 -1.68 -25.09
C HIS A 117 -26.78 -2.37 -26.22
N GLN A 118 -27.43 -3.34 -26.88
CA GLN A 118 -26.88 -3.99 -28.05
C GLN A 118 -27.31 -3.24 -29.31
N ILE A 119 -26.34 -2.62 -29.98
CA ILE A 119 -26.59 -1.87 -31.22
C ILE A 119 -26.79 -2.83 -32.40
N ASN A 120 -25.97 -3.87 -32.47
CA ASN A 120 -26.06 -4.91 -33.49
C ASN A 120 -25.46 -6.22 -32.98
N LYS A 121 -25.46 -7.28 -33.81
CA LYS A 121 -24.97 -8.62 -33.41
C LYS A 121 -23.50 -8.66 -32.97
N LYS A 122 -22.71 -7.64 -33.32
CA LYS A 122 -21.26 -7.56 -33.04
C LYS A 122 -20.88 -6.48 -32.06
N LEU A 123 -21.77 -5.51 -31.77
CA LEU A 123 -21.45 -4.35 -30.95
C LEU A 123 -22.49 -4.15 -29.83
N ARG A 124 -21.96 -4.11 -28.62
CA ARG A 124 -22.72 -3.69 -27.43
C ARG A 124 -21.98 -2.53 -26.76
N ILE A 125 -22.69 -1.50 -26.38
CA ILE A 125 -22.17 -0.38 -25.61
C ILE A 125 -22.82 -0.37 -24.23
N GLY A 126 -22.13 0.17 -23.24
CA GLY A 126 -22.65 0.29 -21.88
C GLY A 126 -22.04 1.49 -21.17
N ALA A 127 -22.79 1.99 -20.21
CA ALA A 127 -22.35 3.04 -19.30
C ALA A 127 -22.69 2.63 -17.86
N LYS A 128 -21.87 3.07 -16.91
CA LYS A 128 -22.11 2.87 -15.48
C LYS A 128 -21.91 4.20 -14.75
N LEU A 129 -22.95 4.60 -14.01
CA LEU A 129 -22.90 5.74 -13.09
C LEU A 129 -22.60 5.22 -11.69
N LYS A 130 -21.72 5.91 -10.97
CA LYS A 130 -21.33 5.56 -9.61
C LYS A 130 -21.52 6.74 -8.69
N PHE A 131 -22.24 6.50 -7.61
CA PHE A 131 -22.43 7.45 -6.52
C PHE A 131 -21.62 6.95 -5.32
N LEU A 132 -20.76 7.80 -4.79
CA LEU A 132 -19.86 7.48 -3.68
C LEU A 132 -20.32 8.23 -2.44
N PHE A 133 -20.47 7.51 -1.34
CA PHE A 133 -20.87 8.03 -0.04
C PHE A 133 -19.73 7.75 0.95
N GLY A 134 -19.03 8.79 1.42
CA GLY A 134 -18.01 8.66 2.43
C GLY A 134 -18.62 8.11 3.72
N VAL A 135 -17.94 7.16 4.33
CA VAL A 135 -18.34 6.53 5.60
C VAL A 135 -17.39 6.92 6.72
N ALA A 136 -16.10 6.80 6.48
CA ALA A 136 -15.06 7.22 7.42
C ALA A 136 -13.76 7.55 6.67
N ASP A 137 -13.05 8.53 7.17
CA ASP A 137 -11.71 8.95 6.72
C ASP A 137 -10.79 9.08 7.93
N GLY A 138 -9.60 8.52 7.84
CA GLY A 138 -8.57 8.62 8.87
C GLY A 138 -7.22 8.93 8.24
N ASP A 139 -6.53 9.92 8.80
CA ASP A 139 -5.18 10.31 8.42
C ASP A 139 -4.30 10.35 9.67
N VAL A 140 -3.14 9.73 9.60
CA VAL A 140 -2.12 9.76 10.67
C VAL A 140 -0.81 10.19 10.06
N ARG A 141 -0.19 11.20 10.66
CA ARG A 141 1.13 11.70 10.28
C ARG A 141 2.06 11.68 11.48
N LEU A 142 3.21 11.06 11.26
CA LEU A 142 4.34 11.12 12.17
C LEU A 142 5.39 12.02 11.52
N GLU A 143 5.68 13.14 12.15
CA GLU A 143 6.60 14.16 11.64
C GLU A 143 7.91 14.14 12.41
N ASN A 144 9.01 14.33 11.69
CA ASN A 144 10.36 14.40 12.27
C ASN A 144 10.70 13.17 13.13
N LEU A 145 10.35 11.99 12.66
CA LEU A 145 10.66 10.76 13.39
C LEU A 145 12.16 10.53 13.44
N ARG A 146 12.68 10.32 14.65
CA ARG A 146 14.11 10.09 14.93
C ARG A 146 14.27 8.90 15.84
N ALA A 147 15.31 8.13 15.61
CA ALA A 147 15.70 7.04 16.48
C ALA A 147 17.16 7.25 16.93
N ASP A 148 17.37 7.36 18.23
CA ASP A 148 18.68 7.44 18.86
C ASP A 148 19.04 6.08 19.48
N LEU A 149 20.00 5.41 18.87
CA LEU A 149 20.51 4.12 19.28
C LEU A 149 21.95 4.19 19.84
N SER A 150 22.45 5.40 20.09
CA SER A 150 23.81 5.64 20.58
C SER A 150 24.02 5.22 22.05
N GLY A 151 22.92 5.06 22.80
CA GLY A 151 22.95 4.61 24.19
C GLY A 151 23.11 3.10 24.30
N THR A 152 23.94 2.63 25.27
CA THR A 152 24.16 1.21 25.52
C THR A 152 22.94 0.48 26.09
N ASP A 153 22.03 1.20 26.76
CA ASP A 153 20.94 0.60 27.54
C ASP A 153 19.52 1.01 27.11
N LYS A 154 19.38 2.05 26.29
CA LYS A 154 18.06 2.58 25.90
C LYS A 154 18.04 3.09 24.46
N TRP A 155 17.05 2.68 23.73
CA TRP A 155 16.68 3.27 22.44
C TRP A 155 15.65 4.40 22.69
N ILE A 156 15.89 5.56 22.13
CA ILE A 156 14.98 6.69 22.23
C ILE A 156 14.41 6.96 20.85
N VAL A 157 13.08 6.85 20.73
CA VAL A 157 12.36 7.24 19.52
C VAL A 157 11.57 8.50 19.83
N SER A 158 11.76 9.54 19.03
CA SER A 158 11.09 10.82 19.16
C SER A 158 10.46 11.25 17.85
N GLY A 159 9.36 12.02 17.92
CA GLY A 159 8.64 12.54 16.78
C GLY A 159 7.37 13.24 17.22
N LYS A 160 6.65 13.87 16.28
CA LYS A 160 5.33 14.45 16.48
C LYS A 160 4.29 13.59 15.82
N ALA A 161 3.21 13.28 16.49
CA ALA A 161 2.09 12.53 15.95
C ALA A 161 0.86 13.44 15.80
N ASN A 162 0.28 13.46 14.61
CA ASN A 162 -0.98 14.11 14.30
C ASN A 162 -1.94 13.04 13.77
N ALA A 163 -3.14 12.97 14.32
CA ALA A 163 -4.17 12.06 13.86
C ALA A 163 -5.48 12.82 13.67
N GLN A 164 -6.16 12.57 12.58
CA GLN A 164 -7.46 13.12 12.23
C GLN A 164 -8.38 11.99 11.79
N VAL A 165 -9.62 12.03 12.29
CA VAL A 165 -10.69 11.10 11.89
C VAL A 165 -11.95 11.91 11.64
N SER A 166 -12.65 11.62 10.55
CA SER A 166 -13.92 12.24 10.16
C SER A 166 -14.91 11.21 9.60
#